data_427c088d31f9348ccb940e603f600a4d
#
_entry.id   427c088d31f9348ccb940e603f600a4d
#
_cell.length_a   1.000
_cell.length_b   1.000
_cell.length_c   1.000
_cell.angle_alpha   90.00
_cell.angle_beta   90.00
_cell.angle_gamma   90.00
#
_symmetry.space_group_name_H-M   'P 1'
#
loop_
_entity.id
_entity.type
_entity.pdbx_description
1 polymer ?
#
loop_
_entity_poly.entity_id
_entity_poly.type
_entity_poly.pdbx_seq_one_letter_code
_entity_poly.pdbx_strand_id
1 'polypeptide(L)'
;MKKKHSVSGKLFAGMLALALVIGGAVGGTVAWLTDTTEEVKNTFTVGDINIKLEESKYVPETNRLTTETTKVNNNYKIVPGVDLPKDPTVTVVAGSEDCWLFVKVNEENWPNFKETDNTLKVKYGIADDWQQGDGTNIPANVYYRPVDANEADQNFQVLAGGTGKNTTGQITVADTLTKTEIEGMKNNPPKLTFTAYAVQKAGFVGNPAGAWDAVYQVTPQPSPATTVEP
;
A
#
# COMPACT_ATOMS: atom_id res chain seq x y z
N MET A 1 6.15 -56.60 36.52
CA MET A 1 5.17 -55.53 36.27
C MET A 1 5.84 -54.40 35.51
N LYS A 2 5.54 -54.20 34.18
CA LYS A 2 6.09 -53.08 33.36
C LYS A 2 5.17 -51.87 33.51
N LYS A 3 5.68 -50.76 34.07
CA LYS A 3 4.96 -49.47 34.11
C LYS A 3 4.87 -48.92 32.69
N LYS A 4 3.67 -48.78 32.13
CA LYS A 4 3.41 -47.98 30.94
C LYS A 4 3.47 -46.50 31.30
N HIS A 5 4.43 -45.77 30.71
CA HIS A 5 4.44 -44.33 30.78
C HIS A 5 3.36 -43.79 29.85
N SER A 6 2.31 -43.22 30.42
CA SER A 6 1.32 -42.45 29.71
C SER A 6 1.96 -41.15 29.28
N VAL A 7 2.11 -40.92 28.00
CA VAL A 7 2.50 -39.62 27.46
C VAL A 7 1.40 -38.62 27.81
N SER A 8 1.76 -37.67 28.66
CA SER A 8 0.82 -36.71 29.23
C SER A 8 0.06 -35.96 28.15
N GLY A 9 -1.28 -35.93 28.23
CA GLY A 9 -2.15 -35.18 27.33
C GLY A 9 -1.80 -33.67 27.17
N LYS A 10 -0.99 -33.17 28.10
CA LYS A 10 -0.45 -31.80 28.04
C LYS A 10 0.57 -31.59 26.90
N LEU A 11 1.36 -32.63 26.55
CA LEU A 11 2.28 -32.62 25.42
C LEU A 11 1.51 -32.65 24.08
N PHE A 12 0.43 -33.43 24.00
CA PHE A 12 -0.43 -33.47 22.81
C PHE A 12 -1.18 -32.16 22.60
N ALA A 13 -1.69 -31.56 23.68
CA ALA A 13 -2.35 -30.25 23.62
C ALA A 13 -1.38 -29.11 23.21
N GLY A 14 -0.12 -29.17 23.69
CA GLY A 14 0.91 -28.22 23.31
C GLY A 14 1.33 -28.31 21.83
N MET A 15 1.45 -29.55 21.28
CA MET A 15 1.72 -29.75 19.86
C MET A 15 0.56 -29.32 18.96
N LEU A 16 -0.69 -29.56 19.40
CA LEU A 16 -1.86 -29.12 18.66
C LEU A 16 -2.01 -27.60 18.64
N ALA A 17 -1.72 -26.94 19.77
CA ALA A 17 -1.71 -25.48 19.84
C ALA A 17 -0.64 -24.85 18.94
N LEU A 18 0.58 -25.45 18.90
CA LEU A 18 1.66 -25.00 18.05
C LEU A 18 1.33 -25.18 16.56
N ALA A 19 0.69 -26.32 16.20
CA ALA A 19 0.24 -26.57 14.82
C ALA A 19 -0.86 -25.60 14.38
N LEU A 20 -1.76 -25.20 15.28
CA LEU A 20 -2.80 -24.20 14.99
C LEU A 20 -2.23 -22.80 14.82
N VAL A 21 -1.19 -22.43 15.58
CA VAL A 21 -0.54 -21.11 15.43
C VAL A 21 0.23 -21.05 14.11
N ILE A 22 0.96 -22.11 13.74
CA ILE A 22 1.68 -22.18 12.46
C ILE A 22 0.70 -22.28 11.28
N GLY A 23 -0.36 -23.07 11.39
CA GLY A 23 -1.40 -23.20 10.37
C GLY A 23 -2.23 -21.94 10.20
N GLY A 24 -2.49 -21.21 11.28
CA GLY A 24 -3.20 -19.91 11.23
C GLY A 24 -2.37 -18.81 10.60
N ALA A 25 -1.04 -18.79 10.87
CA ALA A 25 -0.15 -17.81 10.26
C ALA A 25 0.05 -18.05 8.75
N VAL A 26 0.15 -19.33 8.33
CA VAL A 26 0.30 -19.66 6.90
C VAL A 26 -1.03 -19.53 6.15
N GLY A 27 -2.15 -19.92 6.76
CA GLY A 27 -3.49 -19.78 6.17
C GLY A 27 -3.94 -18.32 6.05
N GLY A 28 -3.57 -17.48 7.03
CA GLY A 28 -3.84 -16.05 6.99
C GLY A 28 -3.06 -15.33 5.89
N THR A 29 -1.79 -15.70 5.66
CA THR A 29 -0.97 -15.11 4.60
C THR A 29 -1.40 -15.52 3.20
N VAL A 30 -1.90 -16.75 2.99
CA VAL A 30 -2.38 -17.21 1.68
C VAL A 30 -3.73 -16.57 1.32
N ALA A 31 -4.65 -16.43 2.28
CA ALA A 31 -5.91 -15.72 2.06
C ALA A 31 -5.69 -14.23 1.77
N TRP A 32 -4.60 -13.67 2.28
CA TRP A 32 -4.22 -12.28 2.11
C TRP A 32 -3.57 -11.97 0.75
N LEU A 33 -2.91 -12.95 0.15
CA LEU A 33 -2.32 -12.86 -1.19
C LEU A 33 -3.36 -12.93 -2.33
N THR A 34 -4.58 -13.35 -2.03
CA THR A 34 -5.66 -13.46 -3.01
C THR A 34 -6.67 -12.31 -2.92
N ASP A 35 -6.65 -11.54 -1.83
CA ASP A 35 -7.48 -10.36 -1.69
C ASP A 35 -6.64 -9.14 -2.08
N THR A 36 -6.99 -8.49 -3.21
CA THR A 36 -6.32 -7.32 -3.78
C THR A 36 -6.62 -6.04 -3.01
N THR A 37 -6.88 -6.13 -1.74
CA THR A 37 -7.12 -5.03 -0.83
C THR A 37 -5.83 -4.61 -0.14
N GLU A 38 -5.57 -3.34 -0.18
CA GLU A 38 -4.57 -2.53 0.50
C GLU A 38 -3.92 -3.19 1.72
N GLU A 39 -2.69 -3.67 1.52
CA GLU A 39 -1.90 -4.23 2.60
C GLU A 39 -1.23 -3.10 3.38
N VAL A 40 -1.78 -2.76 4.55
CA VAL A 40 -1.03 -1.98 5.53
C VAL A 40 -0.09 -2.94 6.25
N LYS A 41 1.17 -3.03 5.82
CA LYS A 41 2.22 -3.73 6.56
C LYS A 41 2.88 -2.77 7.53
N ASN A 42 2.59 -2.96 8.80
CA ASN A 42 3.38 -2.35 9.86
C ASN A 42 4.61 -3.23 10.10
N THR A 43 5.77 -2.77 9.68
CA THR A 43 7.03 -3.41 10.03
C THR A 43 7.56 -2.74 11.29
N PHE A 44 7.48 -3.43 12.42
CA PHE A 44 7.99 -2.94 13.70
C PHE A 44 9.47 -3.33 13.84
N THR A 45 10.35 -2.36 13.77
CA THR A 45 11.68 -2.45 14.37
C THR A 45 11.64 -1.74 15.72
N VAL A 46 12.05 -2.40 16.77
CA VAL A 46 12.13 -1.98 18.18
C VAL A 46 11.89 -0.46 18.38
N GLY A 47 10.65 -0.10 18.66
CA GLY A 47 10.13 1.25 18.81
C GLY A 47 8.64 1.23 18.47
N ASP A 48 7.84 2.01 19.16
CA ASP A 48 6.39 2.05 18.93
C ASP A 48 6.07 2.98 17.75
N ILE A 49 6.00 2.43 16.53
CA ILE A 49 5.54 3.15 15.34
C ILE A 49 4.24 2.52 14.86
N ASN A 50 3.18 3.31 14.87
CA ASN A 50 1.88 2.92 14.38
C ASN A 50 1.50 3.74 13.15
N ILE A 51 1.22 3.07 12.03
CA ILE A 51 0.73 3.74 10.82
C ILE A 51 -0.60 3.13 10.36
N LYS A 52 -1.41 3.94 9.68
CA LYS A 52 -2.62 3.52 8.97
C LYS A 52 -2.54 4.05 7.55
N LEU A 53 -3.02 3.27 6.59
CA LEU A 53 -3.25 3.72 5.22
C LEU A 53 -4.73 3.56 4.93
N GLU A 54 -5.40 4.64 4.62
CA GLU A 54 -6.84 4.68 4.39
C GLU A 54 -7.16 5.61 3.23
N GLU A 55 -8.29 5.39 2.58
CA GLU A 55 -8.88 6.30 1.59
C GLU A 55 -10.29 6.65 2.01
N SER A 56 -10.79 7.79 1.60
CA SER A 56 -12.22 8.09 1.69
C SER A 56 -13.01 7.20 0.73
N LYS A 57 -14.18 6.79 1.17
CA LYS A 57 -15.08 5.99 0.35
C LYS A 57 -15.59 6.81 -0.84
N TYR A 58 -15.41 6.27 -2.05
CA TYR A 58 -15.85 6.89 -3.27
C TYR A 58 -17.29 6.53 -3.61
N VAL A 59 -18.07 7.52 -4.05
CA VAL A 59 -19.46 7.38 -4.51
C VAL A 59 -19.51 7.63 -6.03
N PRO A 60 -19.63 6.58 -6.85
CA PRO A 60 -19.57 6.68 -8.32
C PRO A 60 -20.67 7.57 -8.92
N GLU A 61 -21.87 7.58 -8.31
CA GLU A 61 -23.03 8.32 -8.80
C GLU A 61 -22.83 9.84 -8.74
N THR A 62 -22.05 10.31 -7.81
CA THR A 62 -21.77 11.73 -7.58
C THR A 62 -20.35 12.14 -7.93
N ASN A 63 -19.46 11.19 -8.24
CA ASN A 63 -18.03 11.39 -8.42
C ASN A 63 -17.41 12.14 -7.23
N ARG A 64 -17.72 11.71 -6.01
CA ARG A 64 -17.25 12.36 -4.77
C ARG A 64 -16.74 11.34 -3.75
N LEU A 65 -15.86 11.81 -2.91
CA LEU A 65 -15.47 11.11 -1.69
C LEU A 65 -16.44 11.46 -0.54
N THR A 66 -16.66 10.50 0.34
CA THR A 66 -17.40 10.71 1.60
C THR A 66 -16.44 11.05 2.73
N THR A 67 -16.97 11.30 3.92
CA THR A 67 -16.18 11.43 5.15
C THR A 67 -15.86 10.09 5.80
N GLU A 68 -16.44 8.99 5.30
CA GLU A 68 -16.12 7.64 5.76
C GLU A 68 -14.84 7.16 5.10
N THR A 69 -13.92 6.59 5.87
CA THR A 69 -12.71 5.96 5.36
C THR A 69 -12.95 4.49 5.03
N THR A 70 -12.15 3.96 4.13
CA THR A 70 -12.17 2.55 3.74
C THR A 70 -10.75 2.02 3.60
N LYS A 71 -10.60 0.72 3.90
CA LYS A 71 -9.39 -0.07 3.60
C LYS A 71 -9.63 -1.01 2.42
N VAL A 72 -10.84 -1.01 1.86
CA VAL A 72 -11.23 -1.79 0.69
C VAL A 72 -11.21 -0.93 -0.56
N ASN A 73 -10.96 -1.56 -1.69
CA ASN A 73 -10.88 -0.90 -2.99
C ASN A 73 -12.13 -0.07 -3.31
N ASN A 74 -11.90 1.17 -3.70
CA ASN A 74 -12.91 1.97 -4.36
C ASN A 74 -12.99 1.58 -5.84
N ASN A 75 -14.21 1.40 -6.36
CA ASN A 75 -14.45 1.12 -7.78
C ASN A 75 -14.70 2.42 -8.53
N TYR A 76 -13.72 2.85 -9.31
CA TYR A 76 -13.80 4.07 -10.10
C TYR A 76 -14.31 3.79 -11.52
N LYS A 77 -15.11 4.71 -12.05
CA LYS A 77 -15.55 4.68 -13.44
C LYS A 77 -14.80 5.76 -14.22
N ILE A 78 -13.91 5.35 -15.11
CA ILE A 78 -13.19 6.28 -15.99
C ILE A 78 -14.15 6.84 -17.02
N VAL A 79 -14.27 8.17 -17.06
CA VAL A 79 -15.09 8.93 -18.01
C VAL A 79 -14.20 10.04 -18.59
N PRO A 80 -14.15 10.20 -19.94
CA PRO A 80 -13.35 11.25 -20.57
C PRO A 80 -13.67 12.64 -20.00
N GLY A 81 -12.64 13.39 -19.66
CA GLY A 81 -12.76 14.75 -19.13
C GLY A 81 -13.28 14.85 -17.69
N VAL A 82 -13.43 13.72 -17.00
CA VAL A 82 -13.91 13.70 -15.62
C VAL A 82 -12.80 13.19 -14.70
N ASP A 83 -12.20 14.07 -13.94
CA ASP A 83 -11.20 13.71 -12.94
C ASP A 83 -11.83 12.90 -11.80
N LEU A 84 -11.07 11.92 -11.30
CA LEU A 84 -11.52 11.02 -10.25
C LEU A 84 -10.84 11.40 -8.93
N PRO A 85 -11.60 11.79 -7.89
CA PRO A 85 -11.02 12.09 -6.59
C PRO A 85 -10.50 10.80 -5.94
N LYS A 86 -9.24 10.81 -5.49
CA LYS A 86 -8.58 9.68 -4.83
C LYS A 86 -7.58 10.20 -3.81
N ASP A 87 -7.79 9.87 -2.55
CA ASP A 87 -7.09 10.47 -1.40
C ASP A 87 -6.38 9.47 -0.48
N PRO A 88 -5.56 8.55 -1.02
CA PRO A 88 -4.81 7.66 -0.15
C PRO A 88 -3.99 8.47 0.85
N THR A 89 -4.26 8.25 2.13
CA THR A 89 -3.66 9.01 3.23
C THR A 89 -2.99 8.06 4.20
N VAL A 90 -1.72 8.30 4.48
CA VAL A 90 -0.98 7.60 5.54
C VAL A 90 -1.07 8.44 6.80
N THR A 91 -1.53 7.83 7.87
CA THR A 91 -1.54 8.42 9.21
C THR A 91 -0.42 7.80 10.03
N VAL A 92 0.48 8.61 10.57
CA VAL A 92 1.35 8.24 11.67
C VAL A 92 0.60 8.57 12.95
N VAL A 93 0.29 7.54 13.74
CA VAL A 93 -0.57 7.66 14.92
C VAL A 93 0.19 8.39 16.03
N ALA A 94 -0.54 9.20 16.79
CA ALA A 94 -0.03 9.92 17.96
C ALA A 94 0.81 9.03 18.89
N GLY A 95 1.92 9.58 19.36
CA GLY A 95 2.86 8.86 20.23
C GLY A 95 3.79 7.88 19.50
N SER A 96 3.75 7.83 18.16
CA SER A 96 4.76 7.12 17.38
C SER A 96 6.11 7.82 17.49
N GLU A 97 7.20 7.04 17.47
CA GLU A 97 8.57 7.58 17.42
C GLU A 97 8.88 8.21 16.05
N ASP A 98 9.97 8.99 16.00
CA ASP A 98 10.54 9.50 14.75
C ASP A 98 10.76 8.38 13.74
N CYS A 99 10.24 8.53 12.53
CA CYS A 99 10.34 7.48 11.52
C CYS A 99 10.68 7.99 10.12
N TRP A 100 11.19 7.08 9.30
CA TRP A 100 11.10 7.16 7.84
C TRP A 100 9.79 6.51 7.41
N LEU A 101 8.96 7.27 6.75
CA LEU A 101 7.70 6.80 6.17
C LEU A 101 7.89 6.57 4.68
N PHE A 102 7.48 5.40 4.20
CA PHE A 102 7.56 5.02 2.79
C PHE A 102 6.18 4.64 2.27
N VAL A 103 5.92 4.95 1.01
CA VAL A 103 4.76 4.47 0.27
C VAL A 103 5.22 3.89 -1.06
N LYS A 104 4.91 2.62 -1.28
CA LYS A 104 5.10 1.96 -2.57
C LYS A 104 3.82 2.08 -3.38
N VAL A 105 3.94 2.57 -4.60
CA VAL A 105 2.84 2.71 -5.56
C VAL A 105 3.00 1.62 -6.62
N ASN A 106 2.00 0.76 -6.76
CA ASN A 106 1.98 -0.29 -7.77
C ASN A 106 0.89 -0.01 -8.79
N GLU A 107 1.29 -0.02 -10.05
CA GLU A 107 0.41 0.08 -11.21
C GLU A 107 0.24 -1.31 -11.84
N GLU A 108 -0.99 -1.71 -12.04
CA GLU A 108 -1.35 -2.90 -12.82
C GLU A 108 -2.26 -2.47 -13.96
N ASN A 109 -1.92 -2.85 -15.18
CA ASN A 109 -2.66 -2.46 -16.40
C ASN A 109 -2.86 -0.93 -16.54
N TRP A 110 -1.95 -0.12 -15.96
CA TRP A 110 -2.10 1.33 -16.03
C TRP A 110 -2.04 1.81 -17.48
N PRO A 111 -3.00 2.61 -17.95
CA PRO A 111 -3.07 3.00 -19.35
C PRO A 111 -1.94 3.96 -19.72
N ASN A 112 -1.29 3.69 -20.86
CA ASN A 112 -0.23 4.52 -21.42
C ASN A 112 -0.65 5.32 -22.65
N PHE A 113 -1.96 5.55 -22.81
CA PHE A 113 -2.49 6.39 -23.89
C PHE A 113 -1.98 7.81 -23.75
N LYS A 114 -1.53 8.38 -24.86
CA LYS A 114 -0.86 9.67 -24.87
C LYS A 114 -1.54 10.68 -25.77
N GLU A 115 -1.45 11.93 -25.39
CA GLU A 115 -1.75 13.07 -26.20
C GLU A 115 -0.66 13.32 -27.27
N THR A 116 -0.91 14.25 -28.17
CA THR A 116 0.05 14.67 -29.19
C THR A 116 1.34 15.28 -28.63
N ASP A 117 1.26 15.87 -27.44
CA ASP A 117 2.41 16.40 -26.68
C ASP A 117 3.10 15.35 -25.81
N ASN A 118 2.75 14.07 -25.97
CA ASN A 118 3.29 12.94 -25.23
C ASN A 118 2.87 12.85 -23.75
N THR A 119 1.97 13.71 -23.24
CA THR A 119 1.37 13.58 -21.91
C THR A 119 0.44 12.36 -21.84
N LEU A 120 0.38 11.71 -20.66
CA LEU A 120 -0.55 10.60 -20.43
C LEU A 120 -1.99 11.12 -20.32
N LYS A 121 -2.93 10.45 -21.02
CA LYS A 121 -4.37 10.76 -20.95
C LYS A 121 -5.01 10.37 -19.62
N VAL A 122 -4.44 9.38 -18.93
CA VAL A 122 -4.84 9.01 -17.56
C VAL A 122 -3.60 9.08 -16.71
N LYS A 123 -3.57 9.97 -15.74
CA LYS A 123 -2.38 10.24 -14.92
C LYS A 123 -2.75 10.66 -13.51
N TYR A 124 -1.79 10.52 -12.62
CA TYR A 124 -1.81 11.08 -11.27
C TYR A 124 -0.46 11.75 -10.97
N GLY A 125 -0.43 12.59 -9.96
CA GLY A 125 0.78 13.12 -9.37
C GLY A 125 0.95 12.64 -7.94
N ILE A 126 2.16 12.65 -7.44
CA ILE A 126 2.45 12.45 -6.02
C ILE A 126 2.51 13.83 -5.35
N ALA A 127 2.06 13.94 -4.11
CA ALA A 127 2.11 15.19 -3.36
C ALA A 127 3.57 15.65 -3.14
N ASP A 128 3.81 16.94 -3.20
CA ASP A 128 5.15 17.55 -3.24
C ASP A 128 6.00 17.29 -1.98
N ASP A 129 5.37 16.90 -0.88
CA ASP A 129 6.03 16.60 0.38
C ASP A 129 6.62 15.17 0.47
N TRP A 130 6.48 14.38 -0.58
CA TRP A 130 7.11 13.09 -0.75
C TRP A 130 8.30 13.18 -1.69
N GLN A 131 9.39 12.50 -1.32
CA GLN A 131 10.58 12.34 -2.17
C GLN A 131 10.49 11.01 -2.91
N GLN A 132 10.74 11.03 -4.21
CA GLN A 132 10.77 9.81 -5.02
C GLN A 132 12.07 9.04 -4.81
N GLY A 133 12.01 7.72 -4.80
CA GLY A 133 13.18 6.85 -4.82
C GLY A 133 14.04 7.08 -6.07
N ASP A 134 15.36 6.88 -5.91
CA ASP A 134 16.36 7.12 -6.96
C ASP A 134 16.38 6.01 -8.05
N GLY A 135 15.59 4.97 -7.88
CA GLY A 135 15.53 3.81 -8.77
C GLY A 135 16.71 2.82 -8.60
N THR A 136 17.63 3.12 -7.70
CA THR A 136 18.84 2.31 -7.43
C THR A 136 18.80 1.75 -6.01
N ASN A 137 18.82 2.61 -5.00
CA ASN A 137 18.80 2.22 -3.59
C ASN A 137 17.37 2.14 -3.04
N ILE A 138 16.52 3.06 -3.49
CA ILE A 138 15.08 3.04 -3.22
C ILE A 138 14.38 2.94 -4.59
N PRO A 139 13.50 1.94 -4.83
CA PRO A 139 12.82 1.79 -6.11
C PRO A 139 12.09 3.07 -6.55
N ALA A 140 12.06 3.36 -7.85
CA ALA A 140 11.46 4.58 -8.40
C ALA A 140 9.93 4.69 -8.15
N ASN A 141 9.27 3.59 -7.83
CA ASN A 141 7.85 3.55 -7.46
C ASN A 141 7.63 3.60 -5.93
N VAL A 142 8.67 3.90 -5.17
CA VAL A 142 8.62 4.12 -3.72
C VAL A 142 8.85 5.60 -3.45
N TYR A 143 8.00 6.17 -2.63
CA TYR A 143 8.08 7.56 -2.20
C TYR A 143 8.28 7.58 -0.69
N TYR A 144 9.07 8.54 -0.18
CA TYR A 144 9.43 8.55 1.22
C TYR A 144 9.53 9.97 1.79
N ARG A 145 9.44 10.05 3.10
CA ARG A 145 9.64 11.29 3.86
C ARG A 145 10.08 10.99 5.30
N PRO A 146 10.81 11.89 5.96
CA PRO A 146 10.99 11.83 7.41
C PRO A 146 9.70 12.30 8.11
N VAL A 147 9.41 11.70 9.25
CA VAL A 147 8.33 12.11 10.16
C VAL A 147 8.90 12.16 11.56
N ASP A 148 8.75 13.29 12.22
CA ASP A 148 9.17 13.47 13.62
C ASP A 148 8.00 13.11 14.55
N ALA A 149 8.32 12.61 15.74
CA ALA A 149 7.36 12.21 16.76
C ALA A 149 6.38 13.36 17.10
N ASN A 150 5.13 13.02 17.35
CA ASN A 150 4.09 14.01 17.66
C ASN A 150 3.06 13.42 18.63
N GLU A 151 2.50 14.29 19.49
CA GLU A 151 1.42 13.95 20.43
C GLU A 151 0.05 13.81 19.75
N ALA A 152 -0.08 14.22 18.48
CA ALA A 152 -1.28 14.09 17.68
C ALA A 152 -1.02 13.28 16.41
N ASP A 153 -2.08 12.67 15.87
CA ASP A 153 -2.05 11.99 14.58
C ASP A 153 -1.55 12.92 13.47
N GLN A 154 -0.63 12.43 12.63
CA GLN A 154 -0.10 13.15 11.48
C GLN A 154 -0.56 12.48 10.20
N ASN A 155 -1.27 13.22 9.34
CA ASN A 155 -1.86 12.71 8.12
C ASN A 155 -1.09 13.20 6.89
N PHE A 156 -0.70 12.27 6.03
CA PHE A 156 0.08 12.52 4.82
C PHE A 156 -0.65 11.99 3.60
N GLN A 157 -1.22 12.89 2.81
CA GLN A 157 -1.84 12.53 1.55
C GLN A 157 -0.78 12.11 0.54
N VAL A 158 -0.99 11.00 -0.16
CA VAL A 158 0.00 10.45 -1.10
C VAL A 158 -0.13 11.07 -2.49
N LEU A 159 -1.35 11.20 -3.00
CA LEU A 159 -1.57 11.78 -4.31
C LEU A 159 -1.69 13.31 -4.27
N ALA A 160 -1.12 13.95 -5.27
CA ALA A 160 -1.27 15.39 -5.45
C ALA A 160 -2.74 15.77 -5.69
N GLY A 161 -3.15 16.89 -5.10
CA GLY A 161 -4.45 17.49 -5.36
C GLY A 161 -4.54 18.04 -6.79
N GLY A 162 -5.77 18.16 -7.26
CA GLY A 162 -6.04 18.84 -8.52
C GLY A 162 -5.83 20.36 -8.41
N THR A 163 -5.87 21.01 -9.56
CA THR A 163 -5.83 22.46 -9.64
C THR A 163 -7.18 23.10 -9.27
N GLY A 164 -7.15 24.24 -8.60
CA GLY A 164 -8.35 25.01 -8.26
C GLY A 164 -8.95 24.65 -6.89
N LYS A 165 -10.25 24.37 -6.84
CA LYS A 165 -10.97 24.11 -5.57
C LYS A 165 -10.80 22.68 -5.05
N ASN A 166 -10.26 21.79 -5.86
CA ASN A 166 -10.09 20.39 -5.49
C ASN A 166 -8.66 20.17 -4.96
N THR A 167 -8.49 20.29 -3.65
CA THR A 167 -7.21 20.03 -2.95
C THR A 167 -7.02 18.57 -2.61
N THR A 168 -8.02 17.74 -2.85
CA THR A 168 -7.98 16.29 -2.65
C THR A 168 -7.18 15.63 -3.75
N GLY A 169 -6.42 14.60 -3.46
CA GLY A 169 -5.72 13.80 -4.46
C GLY A 169 -6.64 13.35 -5.58
N GLN A 170 -6.12 13.30 -6.80
CA GLN A 170 -6.94 12.93 -7.95
C GLN A 170 -6.18 12.17 -9.03
N ILE A 171 -6.95 11.45 -9.83
CA ILE A 171 -6.53 10.91 -11.12
C ILE A 171 -7.14 11.80 -12.20
N THR A 172 -6.29 12.41 -13.01
CA THR A 172 -6.71 13.25 -14.14
C THR A 172 -7.02 12.36 -15.35
N VAL A 173 -8.17 12.59 -15.98
CA VAL A 173 -8.64 11.88 -17.17
C VAL A 173 -8.87 12.88 -18.30
N ALA A 174 -8.11 12.78 -19.38
CA ALA A 174 -8.24 13.66 -20.55
C ALA A 174 -9.62 13.48 -21.23
N ASP A 175 -10.15 14.57 -21.76
CA ASP A 175 -11.40 14.57 -22.54
C ASP A 175 -11.23 13.93 -23.94
N THR A 176 -9.99 13.88 -24.42
CA THR A 176 -9.59 13.23 -25.68
C THR A 176 -9.50 11.70 -25.59
N LEU A 177 -9.76 11.10 -24.42
CA LEU A 177 -9.79 9.65 -24.26
C LEU A 177 -10.89 9.02 -25.13
N THR A 178 -10.50 8.18 -26.08
CA THR A 178 -11.40 7.62 -27.08
C THR A 178 -12.20 6.42 -26.57
N LYS A 179 -13.32 6.12 -27.25
CA LYS A 179 -14.13 4.94 -26.94
C LYS A 179 -13.33 3.64 -27.03
N THR A 180 -12.45 3.49 -28.03
CA THR A 180 -11.61 2.31 -28.22
C THR A 180 -10.63 2.13 -27.05
N GLU A 181 -10.00 3.22 -26.58
CA GLU A 181 -9.11 3.18 -25.43
C GLU A 181 -9.87 2.77 -24.14
N ILE A 182 -11.10 3.27 -23.96
CA ILE A 182 -11.96 2.90 -22.82
C ILE A 182 -12.37 1.41 -22.91
N GLU A 183 -12.73 0.92 -24.08
CA GLU A 183 -13.09 -0.49 -24.27
C GLU A 183 -11.90 -1.42 -24.01
N GLY A 184 -10.68 -1.01 -24.38
CA GLY A 184 -9.44 -1.72 -24.03
C GLY A 184 -9.25 -1.85 -22.52
N MET A 185 -9.52 -0.79 -21.76
CA MET A 185 -9.43 -0.82 -20.30
C MET A 185 -10.49 -1.68 -19.60
N LYS A 186 -11.66 -1.90 -20.24
CA LYS A 186 -12.69 -2.78 -19.64
C LYS A 186 -12.25 -4.23 -19.53
N ASN A 187 -11.44 -4.71 -20.45
CA ASN A 187 -10.94 -6.08 -20.45
C ASN A 187 -9.78 -6.28 -19.46
N ASN A 188 -9.01 -5.23 -19.23
CA ASN A 188 -7.89 -5.18 -18.29
C ASN A 188 -8.00 -3.89 -17.48
N PRO A 189 -8.85 -3.87 -16.45
CA PRO A 189 -9.08 -2.64 -15.68
C PRO A 189 -7.79 -2.20 -14.98
N PRO A 190 -7.45 -0.90 -15.07
CA PRO A 190 -6.29 -0.37 -14.40
C PRO A 190 -6.49 -0.41 -12.89
N LYS A 191 -5.42 -0.77 -12.18
CA LYS A 191 -5.38 -0.74 -10.71
C LYS A 191 -4.21 0.11 -10.25
N LEU A 192 -4.43 0.84 -9.19
CA LEU A 192 -3.42 1.64 -8.50
C LEU A 192 -3.48 1.27 -7.02
N THR A 193 -2.43 0.62 -6.54
CA THR A 193 -2.35 0.11 -5.18
C THR A 193 -1.25 0.82 -4.41
N PHE A 194 -1.52 1.13 -3.16
CA PHE A 194 -0.57 1.76 -2.24
C PHE A 194 -0.24 0.82 -1.10
N THR A 195 1.02 0.80 -0.69
CA THR A 195 1.48 0.07 0.50
C THR A 195 2.37 0.99 1.31
N ALA A 196 2.03 1.20 2.56
CA ALA A 196 2.80 2.06 3.46
C ALA A 196 3.71 1.22 4.38
N TYR A 197 4.90 1.76 4.65
CA TYR A 197 5.88 1.20 5.57
C TYR A 197 6.43 2.31 6.43
N ALA A 198 6.81 1.98 7.67
CA ALA A 198 7.51 2.89 8.55
C ALA A 198 8.69 2.20 9.21
N VAL A 199 9.81 2.89 9.31
CA VAL A 199 11.03 2.42 9.95
C VAL A 199 11.54 3.49 10.89
N GLN A 200 11.93 3.12 12.09
CA GLN A 200 12.47 4.05 13.08
C GLN A 200 13.64 4.85 12.49
N LYS A 201 13.61 6.17 12.66
CA LYS A 201 14.64 7.08 12.15
C LYS A 201 15.96 6.94 12.91
N ALA A 202 15.92 6.54 14.19
CA ALA A 202 17.09 6.20 14.97
C ALA A 202 17.85 5.04 14.31
N GLY A 203 19.15 5.22 14.09
CA GLY A 203 19.98 4.27 13.32
C GLY A 203 20.04 4.54 11.81
N PHE A 204 19.13 5.34 11.26
CA PHE A 204 19.08 5.70 9.85
C PHE A 204 19.01 7.21 9.63
N VAL A 205 19.60 8.01 10.52
CA VAL A 205 19.58 9.48 10.42
C VAL A 205 20.26 9.91 9.11
N GLY A 206 19.50 10.62 8.25
CA GLY A 206 19.99 11.04 6.95
C GLY A 206 20.20 9.90 5.94
N ASN A 207 19.76 8.69 6.24
CA ASN A 207 19.95 7.50 5.40
C ASN A 207 18.63 6.78 5.11
N PRO A 208 17.74 7.35 4.28
CA PRO A 208 16.49 6.71 3.90
C PRO A 208 16.69 5.39 3.12
N ALA A 209 17.79 5.26 2.37
CA ALA A 209 18.12 4.03 1.65
C ALA A 209 18.38 2.86 2.62
N GLY A 210 19.19 3.08 3.64
CA GLY A 210 19.40 2.06 4.67
C GLY A 210 18.14 1.72 5.46
N ALA A 211 17.26 2.69 5.71
CA ALA A 211 15.96 2.44 6.30
C ALA A 211 15.05 1.61 5.37
N TRP A 212 15.08 1.86 4.07
CA TRP A 212 14.35 1.07 3.09
C TRP A 212 14.84 -0.38 3.01
N ASP A 213 16.15 -0.58 3.03
CA ASP A 213 16.74 -1.93 3.06
C ASP A 213 16.27 -2.71 4.29
N ALA A 214 16.13 -2.04 5.44
CA ALA A 214 15.61 -2.66 6.66
C ALA A 214 14.14 -3.13 6.50
N VAL A 215 13.31 -2.47 5.70
CA VAL A 215 11.95 -2.93 5.38
C VAL A 215 11.97 -4.31 4.74
N TYR A 216 12.90 -4.58 3.83
CA TYR A 216 12.99 -5.87 3.16
C TYR A 216 13.49 -7.01 4.04
N GLN A 217 14.34 -6.72 5.02
CA GLN A 217 14.85 -7.74 5.93
C GLN A 217 13.78 -8.27 6.89
N VAL A 218 12.73 -7.47 7.13
CA VAL A 218 11.63 -7.82 8.05
C VAL A 218 10.42 -8.38 7.32
N THR A 219 10.24 -8.03 6.03
CA THR A 219 9.19 -8.61 5.18
C THR A 219 9.73 -9.89 4.53
N PRO A 220 9.18 -11.08 4.82
CA PRO A 220 9.58 -12.29 4.10
C PRO A 220 9.37 -12.07 2.61
N GLN A 221 10.44 -12.13 1.83
CA GLN A 221 10.33 -12.14 0.38
C GLN A 221 9.49 -13.36 -0.02
N PRO A 222 8.44 -13.22 -0.83
CA PRO A 222 7.72 -14.39 -1.33
C PRO A 222 8.73 -15.29 -2.04
N SER A 223 8.79 -16.54 -1.59
CA SER A 223 9.65 -17.56 -2.20
C SER A 223 9.37 -17.59 -3.71
N PRO A 224 10.40 -17.59 -4.58
CA PRO A 224 10.17 -17.70 -6.01
C PRO A 224 9.34 -18.96 -6.26
N ALA A 225 8.24 -18.81 -7.01
CA ALA A 225 7.38 -19.90 -7.38
C ALA A 225 8.26 -20.98 -8.05
N THR A 226 8.33 -22.16 -7.43
CA THR A 226 8.98 -23.32 -8.03
C THR A 226 8.16 -23.66 -9.26
N THR A 227 8.67 -23.34 -10.45
CA THR A 227 8.16 -23.84 -11.71
C THR A 227 8.33 -25.35 -11.68
N VAL A 228 7.25 -26.08 -11.48
CA VAL A 228 7.19 -27.50 -11.77
C VAL A 228 7.04 -27.58 -13.28
N GLU A 229 8.13 -27.90 -13.97
CA GLU A 229 8.07 -28.28 -15.36
C GLU A 229 7.27 -29.60 -15.51
N PRO A 230 6.54 -29.75 -16.62
CA PRO A 230 5.65 -30.89 -16.88
C PRO A 230 6.41 -32.21 -17.11
#